data_4d443faa6634563b17973ad8f07a34ae
#
_entry.id   4d443faa6634563b17973ad8f07a34ae
#
_cell.length_a   1.000
_cell.length_b   1.000
_cell.length_c   1.000
_cell.angle_alpha   90.00
_cell.angle_beta   90.00
_cell.angle_gamma   90.00
#
_symmetry.space_group_name_H-M   'P 1'
#
loop_
_entity.id
_entity.type
_entity.pdbx_description
1 polymer ?
#
loop_
_entity_poly.entity_id
_entity_poly.type
_entity_poly.pdbx_seq_one_letter_code
_entity_poly.pdbx_strand_id
1 'polypeptide(L)'
;MKKELVWKMVQGQIGYDFKNLDLLQQAFTRRSYTAENGGENNEVLEFIGDKALDFAVVKLLIQKYGHLANGDPVDGTKLSVWEQEFKRNQEGYEAPAVNSFGCDYDEDDLSKIKSRMVNKKALARRMDELGFSEHLIMGKGDIQNNINQEDSVKEDLFEAIIGAVAIDSGWNLKDLQKVVEVMLVPEDFLINDTDTNYVRLIQEWEMNENGCIPWYKYKEASYSSTWYLKEDNTIYQSFPLDYNYSKLKYHCYLKLLDSLPVFCGFGVSIREARMA
;
A
#
# COMPACT_ATOMS: atom_id res chain seq x y z
N MET A 1 -8.19 26.78 4.38
CA MET A 1 -8.03 25.52 5.06
C MET A 1 -7.24 24.64 4.07
N LYS A 2 -6.17 24.58 4.05
CA LYS A 2 -5.00 24.55 4.85
C LYS A 2 -4.12 23.43 4.33
N LYS A 3 -3.23 23.83 3.41
CA LYS A 3 -2.28 22.88 2.76
C LYS A 3 -1.71 21.86 3.75
N GLU A 4 -1.39 22.28 4.97
CA GLU A 4 -0.90 21.37 6.03
C GLU A 4 -1.85 20.22 6.38
N LEU A 5 -3.18 20.45 6.34
CA LEU A 5 -4.15 19.41 6.63
C LEU A 5 -4.22 18.39 5.49
N VAL A 6 -4.13 18.85 4.24
CA VAL A 6 -4.10 17.97 3.05
C VAL A 6 -2.88 17.05 3.11
N TRP A 7 -1.69 17.61 3.33
CA TRP A 7 -0.47 16.80 3.40
C TRP A 7 -0.48 15.82 4.57
N LYS A 8 -1.09 16.19 5.69
CA LYS A 8 -1.28 15.27 6.81
C LYS A 8 -2.24 14.12 6.47
N MET A 9 -3.30 14.43 5.74
CA MET A 9 -4.26 13.43 5.26
C MET A 9 -3.58 12.46 4.27
N VAL A 10 -2.88 12.99 3.26
CA VAL A 10 -2.15 12.16 2.28
C VAL A 10 -1.18 11.22 2.97
N GLN A 11 -0.32 11.73 3.86
CA GLN A 11 0.63 10.92 4.63
C GLN A 11 -0.08 9.81 5.43
N GLY A 12 -1.21 10.14 6.06
CA GLY A 12 -2.02 9.16 6.77
C GLY A 12 -2.55 8.04 5.88
N GLN A 13 -2.99 8.38 4.65
CA GLN A 13 -3.53 7.41 3.70
C GLN A 13 -2.46 6.52 3.07
N ILE A 14 -1.27 7.05 2.76
CA ILE A 14 -0.18 6.25 2.20
C ILE A 14 0.62 5.49 3.28
N GLY A 15 0.38 5.77 4.56
CA GLY A 15 1.08 5.13 5.68
C GLY A 15 2.55 5.51 5.83
N TYR A 16 2.93 6.73 5.37
CA TYR A 16 4.30 7.24 5.41
C TYR A 16 4.34 8.70 5.87
N ASP A 17 5.13 8.99 6.89
CA ASP A 17 5.35 10.35 7.38
C ASP A 17 6.65 10.91 6.75
N PHE A 18 6.53 11.91 5.88
CA PHE A 18 7.67 12.53 5.20
C PHE A 18 8.55 13.31 6.18
N LYS A 19 9.87 13.12 6.06
CA LYS A 19 10.90 13.92 6.73
C LYS A 19 10.98 15.30 6.11
N ASN A 20 10.81 15.36 4.77
CA ASN A 20 10.77 16.59 3.99
C ASN A 20 9.44 16.70 3.23
N LEU A 21 8.53 17.51 3.76
CA LEU A 21 7.20 17.74 3.15
C LEU A 21 7.28 18.44 1.78
N ASP A 22 8.38 19.11 1.46
CA ASP A 22 8.54 19.76 0.15
C ASP A 22 8.62 18.70 -0.96
N LEU A 23 9.17 17.52 -0.70
CA LEU A 23 9.17 16.41 -1.65
C LEU A 23 7.74 15.90 -1.92
N LEU A 24 6.92 15.78 -0.89
CA LEU A 24 5.51 15.43 -1.07
C LEU A 24 4.78 16.51 -1.87
N GLN A 25 4.98 17.78 -1.56
CA GLN A 25 4.37 18.87 -2.32
C GLN A 25 4.86 18.88 -3.77
N GLN A 26 6.14 18.60 -4.03
CA GLN A 26 6.71 18.49 -5.37
C GLN A 26 6.04 17.37 -6.17
N ALA A 27 5.77 16.21 -5.57
CA ALA A 27 5.05 15.10 -6.23
C ALA A 27 3.66 15.53 -6.74
N PHE A 28 3.01 16.44 -6.05
CA PHE A 28 1.72 17.01 -6.46
C PHE A 28 1.83 18.23 -7.38
N THR A 29 3.03 18.70 -7.71
CA THR A 29 3.25 19.94 -8.49
C THR A 29 3.51 19.58 -9.95
N ARG A 30 2.59 19.94 -10.83
CA ARG A 30 2.73 19.70 -12.26
C ARG A 30 3.62 20.76 -12.95
N ARG A 31 4.21 20.35 -14.07
CA ARG A 31 5.01 21.23 -14.93
C ARG A 31 4.26 22.49 -15.37
N SER A 32 2.96 22.41 -15.65
CA SER A 32 2.16 23.56 -16.01
C SER A 32 2.19 24.67 -14.94
N TYR A 33 2.18 24.28 -13.66
CA TYR A 33 2.32 25.24 -12.56
C TYR A 33 3.72 25.87 -12.51
N THR A 34 4.76 25.06 -12.64
CA THR A 34 6.13 25.59 -12.55
C THR A 34 6.54 26.40 -13.77
N ALA A 35 5.94 26.16 -14.92
CA ALA A 35 6.09 27.01 -16.11
C ALA A 35 5.55 28.45 -15.88
N GLU A 36 4.53 28.60 -15.06
CA GLU A 36 3.92 29.91 -14.72
C GLU A 36 4.58 30.55 -13.50
N ASN A 37 5.08 29.76 -12.54
CA ASN A 37 5.45 30.25 -11.21
C ASN A 37 6.91 29.98 -10.84
N GLY A 38 7.63 29.18 -11.62
CA GLY A 38 8.96 28.66 -11.26
C GLY A 38 8.91 27.52 -10.24
N GLY A 39 10.05 26.99 -9.90
CA GLY A 39 10.23 25.89 -8.96
C GLY A 39 10.36 24.53 -9.65
N GLU A 40 10.37 23.47 -8.83
CA GLU A 40 10.51 22.08 -9.28
C GLU A 40 9.13 21.42 -9.41
N ASN A 41 8.99 20.53 -10.40
CA ASN A 41 7.77 19.78 -10.68
C ASN A 41 7.95 18.28 -10.41
N ASN A 42 6.91 17.50 -10.72
CA ASN A 42 6.86 16.07 -10.42
C ASN A 42 7.52 15.16 -11.46
N GLU A 43 7.92 15.63 -12.66
CA GLU A 43 8.38 14.79 -13.77
C GLU A 43 9.58 13.88 -13.40
N VAL A 44 10.53 14.40 -12.63
CA VAL A 44 11.69 13.59 -12.20
C VAL A 44 11.30 12.61 -11.10
N LEU A 45 10.38 12.98 -10.24
CA LEU A 45 9.86 12.06 -9.21
C LEU A 45 9.03 10.94 -9.85
N GLU A 46 8.22 11.23 -10.85
CA GLU A 46 7.51 10.25 -11.69
C GLU A 46 8.48 9.24 -12.30
N PHE A 47 9.52 9.72 -13.00
CA PHE A 47 10.55 8.84 -13.59
C PHE A 47 11.21 7.91 -12.56
N ILE A 48 11.52 8.42 -11.36
CA ILE A 48 12.07 7.62 -10.26
C ILE A 48 11.03 6.63 -9.76
N GLY A 49 9.79 7.10 -9.60
CA GLY A 49 8.69 6.34 -9.05
C GLY A 49 8.27 5.16 -9.90
N ASP A 50 8.25 5.31 -11.22
CA ASP A 50 7.99 4.21 -12.17
C ASP A 50 8.95 3.04 -11.90
N LYS A 51 10.24 3.29 -11.78
CA LYS A 51 11.22 2.24 -11.53
C LYS A 51 11.15 1.67 -10.11
N ALA A 52 10.89 2.52 -9.13
CA ALA A 52 10.72 2.11 -7.75
C ALA A 52 9.45 1.25 -7.55
N LEU A 53 8.37 1.61 -8.22
CA LEU A 53 7.11 0.85 -8.25
C LEU A 53 7.29 -0.51 -8.90
N ASP A 54 7.91 -0.55 -10.11
CA ASP A 54 8.22 -1.78 -10.82
C ASP A 54 9.01 -2.75 -9.95
N PHE A 55 10.06 -2.26 -9.30
CA PHE A 55 10.88 -3.07 -8.39
C PHE A 55 10.07 -3.59 -7.18
N ALA A 56 9.28 -2.72 -6.56
CA ALA A 56 8.49 -3.10 -5.39
C ALA A 56 7.43 -4.15 -5.74
N VAL A 57 6.79 -4.03 -6.91
CA VAL A 57 5.79 -5.01 -7.39
C VAL A 57 6.45 -6.34 -7.72
N VAL A 58 7.59 -6.35 -8.42
CA VAL A 58 8.34 -7.60 -8.68
C VAL A 58 8.71 -8.27 -7.35
N LYS A 59 9.20 -7.50 -6.38
CA LYS A 59 9.52 -8.04 -5.05
C LYS A 59 8.29 -8.64 -4.36
N LEU A 60 7.11 -7.99 -4.44
CA LEU A 60 5.85 -8.53 -3.93
C LEU A 60 5.48 -9.87 -4.56
N LEU A 61 5.57 -9.96 -5.88
CA LEU A 61 5.27 -11.19 -6.61
C LEU A 61 6.21 -12.32 -6.21
N ILE A 62 7.51 -12.03 -6.11
CA ILE A 62 8.52 -13.02 -5.74
C ILE A 62 8.38 -13.44 -4.26
N GLN A 63 8.01 -12.54 -3.37
CA GLN A 63 7.70 -12.89 -1.97
C GLN A 63 6.46 -13.78 -1.85
N LYS A 64 5.51 -13.65 -2.77
CA LYS A 64 4.27 -14.42 -2.76
C LYS A 64 4.41 -15.78 -3.45
N TYR A 65 5.07 -15.84 -4.58
CA TYR A 65 5.10 -16.99 -5.49
C TYR A 65 6.50 -17.63 -5.62
N GLY A 66 7.55 -16.93 -5.17
CA GLY A 66 8.91 -17.44 -5.20
C GLY A 66 9.24 -18.26 -3.97
N HIS A 67 10.06 -19.27 -4.16
CA HIS A 67 10.58 -20.14 -3.09
C HIS A 67 12.01 -20.55 -3.38
N LEU A 68 12.78 -20.82 -2.32
CA LEU A 68 14.04 -21.51 -2.47
C LEU A 68 13.80 -23.02 -2.59
N ALA A 69 14.70 -23.74 -3.24
CA ALA A 69 14.54 -25.17 -3.49
C ALA A 69 14.38 -26.01 -2.21
N ASN A 70 14.90 -25.51 -1.07
CA ASN A 70 14.65 -26.10 0.26
C ASN A 70 13.28 -25.72 0.84
N GLY A 71 12.48 -24.93 0.10
CA GLY A 71 11.17 -24.43 0.51
C GLY A 71 11.21 -23.28 1.49
N ASP A 72 12.38 -22.65 1.72
CA ASP A 72 12.48 -21.46 2.55
C ASP A 72 11.91 -20.23 1.82
N PRO A 73 11.28 -19.29 2.53
CA PRO A 73 10.82 -18.03 1.96
C PRO A 73 11.97 -17.20 1.38
N VAL A 74 11.74 -16.56 0.25
CA VAL A 74 12.73 -15.73 -0.47
C VAL A 74 13.11 -14.46 0.32
N ASP A 75 12.26 -14.01 1.23
CA ASP A 75 12.49 -12.82 2.05
C ASP A 75 13.47 -13.03 3.22
N GLY A 76 14.04 -14.22 3.34
CA GLY A 76 14.97 -14.58 4.41
C GLY A 76 14.31 -14.86 5.77
N THR A 77 12.98 -14.92 5.83
CA THR A 77 12.29 -15.42 7.03
C THR A 77 12.62 -16.91 7.16
N LYS A 78 13.03 -17.32 8.36
CA LYS A 78 13.28 -18.74 8.61
C LYS A 78 11.96 -19.42 8.94
N LEU A 79 11.71 -20.55 8.30
CA LEU A 79 10.65 -21.45 8.71
C LEU A 79 10.81 -21.82 10.18
N SER A 80 9.72 -21.89 10.90
CA SER A 80 9.73 -22.40 12.28
C SER A 80 10.26 -23.85 12.30
N VAL A 81 10.83 -24.26 13.43
CA VAL A 81 11.34 -25.63 13.59
C VAL A 81 10.25 -26.67 13.26
N TRP A 82 9.00 -26.37 13.62
CA TRP A 82 7.86 -27.24 13.34
C TRP A 82 7.55 -27.36 11.83
N GLU A 83 7.59 -26.26 11.10
CA GLU A 83 7.38 -26.24 9.64
C GLU A 83 8.51 -26.98 8.92
N GLN A 84 9.75 -26.86 9.40
CA GLN A 84 10.88 -27.60 8.87
C GLN A 84 10.74 -29.11 9.12
N GLU A 85 10.31 -29.51 10.32
CA GLU A 85 10.05 -30.93 10.65
C GLU A 85 8.86 -31.48 9.87
N PHE A 86 7.79 -30.71 9.70
CA PHE A 86 6.64 -31.11 8.91
C PHE A 86 7.02 -31.40 7.46
N LYS A 87 7.82 -30.54 6.84
CA LYS A 87 8.33 -30.75 5.47
C LYS A 87 9.21 -31.98 5.37
N ARG A 88 10.11 -32.22 6.36
CA ARG A 88 10.98 -33.41 6.36
C ARG A 88 10.23 -34.72 6.49
N ASN A 89 9.08 -34.70 7.12
CA ASN A 89 8.27 -35.90 7.38
C ASN A 89 7.26 -36.21 6.25
N GLN A 90 7.23 -35.42 5.16
CA GLN A 90 6.43 -35.77 4.00
C GLN A 90 7.07 -36.95 3.24
N GLU A 91 6.30 -37.99 2.95
CA GLU A 91 6.77 -39.12 2.13
C GLU A 91 7.26 -38.62 0.76
N GLY A 92 8.49 -38.95 0.41
CA GLY A 92 9.10 -38.55 -0.85
C GLY A 92 9.86 -37.20 -0.83
N TYR A 93 10.04 -36.58 0.34
CA TYR A 93 10.87 -35.38 0.44
C TYR A 93 12.35 -35.76 0.27
N GLU A 94 12.90 -35.46 -0.89
CA GLU A 94 14.34 -35.38 -1.13
C GLU A 94 14.79 -33.95 -0.95
N ALA A 95 15.71 -33.71 0.01
CA ALA A 95 16.31 -32.37 0.17
C ALA A 95 17.01 -32.00 -1.14
N PRO A 96 16.67 -30.87 -1.78
CA PRO A 96 17.31 -30.50 -3.04
C PRO A 96 18.81 -30.30 -2.84
N ALA A 97 19.60 -30.85 -3.77
CA ALA A 97 21.06 -30.84 -3.71
C ALA A 97 21.68 -29.44 -3.87
N VAL A 98 20.90 -28.44 -4.28
CA VAL A 98 21.35 -27.07 -4.53
C VAL A 98 20.27 -26.09 -4.05
N ASN A 99 20.69 -24.99 -3.42
CA ASN A 99 19.82 -23.86 -3.10
C ASN A 99 19.47 -23.10 -4.38
N SER A 100 18.62 -23.67 -5.23
CA SER A 100 18.08 -22.99 -6.41
C SER A 100 16.81 -22.22 -6.06
N PHE A 101 16.55 -21.18 -6.81
CA PHE A 101 15.31 -20.43 -6.74
C PHE A 101 14.28 -21.08 -7.66
N GLY A 102 13.05 -21.18 -7.18
CA GLY A 102 11.87 -21.59 -7.94
C GLY A 102 10.75 -20.56 -7.80
N CYS A 103 9.76 -20.64 -8.67
CA CYS A 103 8.58 -19.81 -8.62
C CYS A 103 7.37 -20.63 -9.12
N ASP A 104 6.20 -20.40 -8.52
CA ASP A 104 4.96 -21.09 -8.90
C ASP A 104 4.45 -20.67 -10.28
N TYR A 105 4.87 -19.50 -10.76
CA TYR A 105 4.53 -18.94 -12.05
C TYR A 105 5.78 -18.75 -12.92
N ASP A 106 5.62 -18.86 -14.23
CA ASP A 106 6.67 -18.51 -15.19
C ASP A 106 6.79 -17.00 -15.39
N GLU A 107 7.78 -16.57 -16.17
CA GLU A 107 8.04 -15.14 -16.44
C GLU A 107 6.87 -14.46 -17.14
N ASP A 108 6.20 -15.15 -18.05
CA ASP A 108 5.09 -14.62 -18.84
C ASP A 108 3.86 -14.36 -17.94
N ASP A 109 3.57 -15.27 -17.02
CA ASP A 109 2.50 -15.12 -16.03
C ASP A 109 2.79 -14.00 -15.03
N LEU A 110 4.01 -13.94 -14.48
CA LEU A 110 4.43 -12.85 -13.59
C LEU A 110 4.36 -11.50 -14.29
N SER A 111 4.77 -11.41 -15.55
CA SER A 111 4.68 -10.19 -16.36
C SER A 111 3.24 -9.75 -16.60
N LYS A 112 2.32 -10.69 -16.85
CA LYS A 112 0.88 -10.41 -16.97
C LYS A 112 0.28 -9.92 -15.67
N ILE A 113 0.61 -10.56 -14.53
CA ILE A 113 0.13 -10.14 -13.22
C ILE A 113 0.65 -8.72 -12.92
N LYS A 114 1.96 -8.49 -13.09
CA LYS A 114 2.57 -7.17 -12.90
C LYS A 114 1.87 -6.12 -13.77
N SER A 115 1.71 -6.38 -15.08
CA SER A 115 1.06 -5.43 -16.00
C SER A 115 -0.38 -5.09 -15.59
N ARG A 116 -1.13 -6.04 -15.04
CA ARG A 116 -2.48 -5.75 -14.52
C ARG A 116 -2.45 -4.83 -13.30
N MET A 117 -1.44 -4.97 -12.46
CA MET A 117 -1.30 -4.18 -11.23
C MET A 117 -0.88 -2.73 -11.50
N VAL A 118 0.03 -2.51 -12.46
CA VAL A 118 0.68 -1.20 -12.68
C VAL A 118 0.31 -0.55 -14.02
N ASN A 119 -0.76 -1.00 -14.68
CA ASN A 119 -1.19 -0.29 -15.86
C ASN A 119 -1.89 1.04 -15.52
N LYS A 120 -1.87 1.96 -16.47
CA LYS A 120 -2.47 3.29 -16.37
C LYS A 120 -3.85 3.33 -15.71
N LYS A 121 -4.75 2.44 -16.14
CA LYS A 121 -6.12 2.41 -15.61
C LYS A 121 -6.17 1.96 -14.15
N ALA A 122 -5.34 1.00 -13.77
CA ALA A 122 -5.24 0.52 -12.40
C ALA A 122 -4.72 1.63 -11.48
N LEU A 123 -3.63 2.30 -11.87
CA LEU A 123 -3.05 3.40 -11.09
C LEU A 123 -3.99 4.61 -11.03
N ALA A 124 -4.62 4.98 -12.17
CA ALA A 124 -5.60 6.07 -12.20
C ALA A 124 -6.80 5.78 -11.28
N ARG A 125 -7.36 4.57 -11.33
CA ARG A 125 -8.43 4.15 -10.43
C ARG A 125 -8.02 4.32 -8.96
N ARG A 126 -6.81 3.91 -8.60
CA ARG A 126 -6.32 4.09 -7.22
C ARG A 126 -6.20 5.55 -6.80
N MET A 127 -5.81 6.44 -7.72
CA MET A 127 -5.77 7.88 -7.45
C MET A 127 -7.18 8.46 -7.25
N ASP A 128 -8.18 7.98 -7.99
CA ASP A 128 -9.58 8.34 -7.77
C ASP A 128 -10.08 7.86 -6.41
N GLU A 129 -9.81 6.60 -6.06
CA GLU A 129 -10.20 6.02 -4.78
C GLU A 129 -9.53 6.72 -3.58
N LEU A 130 -8.31 7.25 -3.75
CA LEU A 130 -7.60 8.04 -2.74
C LEU A 130 -7.99 9.53 -2.75
N GLY A 131 -8.65 10.00 -3.81
CA GLY A 131 -9.03 11.41 -3.98
C GLY A 131 -7.84 12.37 -4.15
N PHE A 132 -6.66 11.85 -4.51
CA PHE A 132 -5.42 12.64 -4.53
C PHE A 132 -5.33 13.60 -5.71
N SER A 133 -5.91 13.27 -6.84
CA SER A 133 -5.94 14.11 -8.05
C SER A 133 -6.57 15.50 -7.82
N GLU A 134 -7.47 15.62 -6.85
CA GLU A 134 -8.08 16.90 -6.47
C GLU A 134 -7.10 17.86 -5.76
N HIS A 135 -5.96 17.36 -5.34
CA HIS A 135 -4.94 18.14 -4.63
C HIS A 135 -3.74 18.53 -5.50
N LEU A 136 -3.80 18.21 -6.81
CA LEU A 136 -2.76 18.60 -7.76
C LEU A 136 -2.59 20.12 -7.81
N ILE A 137 -1.33 20.54 -7.82
CA ILE A 137 -0.92 21.94 -8.01
C ILE A 137 -0.64 22.13 -9.48
N MET A 138 -1.54 22.85 -10.17
CA MET A 138 -1.57 22.94 -11.63
C MET A 138 -1.53 24.39 -12.09
N GLY A 139 -1.05 24.60 -13.31
CA GLY A 139 -1.18 25.88 -14.02
C GLY A 139 -2.62 26.17 -14.45
N LYS A 140 -2.91 27.41 -14.79
CA LYS A 140 -4.26 27.87 -15.13
C LYS A 140 -4.89 27.08 -16.29
N GLY A 141 -4.08 26.75 -17.30
CA GLY A 141 -4.55 25.98 -18.46
C GLY A 141 -5.00 24.57 -18.07
N ASP A 142 -4.24 23.87 -17.23
CA ASP A 142 -4.60 22.53 -16.74
C ASP A 142 -5.88 22.55 -15.92
N ILE A 143 -6.04 23.57 -15.05
CA ILE A 143 -7.25 23.75 -14.23
C ILE A 143 -8.48 23.97 -15.14
N GLN A 144 -8.36 24.83 -16.15
CA GLN A 144 -9.49 25.12 -17.05
C GLN A 144 -9.94 23.92 -17.87
N ASN A 145 -9.00 23.02 -18.18
CA ASN A 145 -9.25 21.81 -18.96
C ASN A 145 -9.52 20.56 -18.11
N ASN A 146 -9.58 20.68 -16.80
CA ASN A 146 -9.75 19.57 -15.83
C ASN A 146 -8.75 18.43 -16.08
N ILE A 147 -7.50 18.76 -16.33
CA ILE A 147 -6.43 17.79 -16.66
C ILE A 147 -6.20 16.78 -15.51
N ASN A 148 -6.50 17.15 -14.27
CA ASN A 148 -6.45 16.23 -13.11
C ASN A 148 -7.39 15.02 -13.24
N GLN A 149 -8.33 15.02 -14.17
CA GLN A 149 -9.23 13.89 -14.42
C GLN A 149 -8.69 12.90 -15.45
N GLU A 150 -7.60 13.22 -16.14
CA GLU A 150 -7.00 12.34 -17.13
C GLU A 150 -6.24 11.17 -16.45
N ASP A 151 -6.44 9.96 -16.96
CA ASP A 151 -5.80 8.75 -16.43
C ASP A 151 -4.27 8.84 -16.43
N SER A 152 -3.67 9.47 -17.46
CA SER A 152 -2.22 9.68 -17.53
C SER A 152 -1.71 10.57 -16.40
N VAL A 153 -2.46 11.60 -16.06
CA VAL A 153 -2.09 12.55 -15.00
C VAL A 153 -2.20 11.92 -13.63
N LYS A 154 -3.16 11.02 -13.46
CA LYS A 154 -3.34 10.25 -12.24
C LYS A 154 -2.24 9.19 -12.08
N GLU A 155 -1.85 8.52 -13.18
CA GLU A 155 -0.70 7.62 -13.25
C GLU A 155 0.57 8.35 -12.83
N ASP A 156 0.90 9.48 -13.50
CA ASP A 156 2.07 10.33 -13.20
C ASP A 156 2.12 10.72 -11.71
N LEU A 157 0.96 11.08 -11.14
CA LEU A 157 0.85 11.43 -9.72
C LEU A 157 1.16 10.24 -8.80
N PHE A 158 0.60 9.05 -9.11
CA PHE A 158 0.88 7.84 -8.36
C PHE A 158 2.37 7.57 -8.31
N GLU A 159 3.01 7.55 -9.46
CA GLU A 159 4.44 7.31 -9.59
C GLU A 159 5.26 8.40 -8.90
N ALA A 160 4.90 9.68 -9.06
CA ALA A 160 5.60 10.78 -8.40
C ALA A 160 5.56 10.68 -6.87
N ILE A 161 4.47 10.21 -6.27
CA ILE A 161 4.38 9.96 -4.84
C ILE A 161 5.35 8.84 -4.43
N ILE A 162 5.39 7.73 -5.18
CA ILE A 162 6.35 6.64 -4.93
C ILE A 162 7.79 7.13 -5.05
N GLY A 163 8.09 7.95 -6.06
CA GLY A 163 9.40 8.57 -6.24
C GLY A 163 9.80 9.47 -5.09
N ALA A 164 8.85 10.29 -4.59
CA ALA A 164 9.07 11.14 -3.43
C ALA A 164 9.38 10.31 -2.18
N VAL A 165 8.66 9.21 -1.94
CA VAL A 165 8.93 8.28 -0.84
C VAL A 165 10.31 7.63 -0.98
N ALA A 166 10.68 7.20 -2.19
CA ALA A 166 12.00 6.61 -2.44
C ALA A 166 13.14 7.57 -2.03
N ILE A 167 13.04 8.84 -2.43
CA ILE A 167 14.03 9.87 -2.10
C ILE A 167 14.01 10.20 -0.60
N ASP A 168 12.84 10.48 -0.03
CA ASP A 168 12.70 10.90 1.38
C ASP A 168 13.13 9.82 2.37
N SER A 169 12.84 8.56 2.07
CA SER A 169 13.25 7.41 2.88
C SER A 169 14.76 7.10 2.76
N GLY A 170 15.47 7.68 1.77
CA GLY A 170 16.82 7.29 1.41
C GLY A 170 16.89 5.90 0.79
N TRP A 171 15.94 5.55 -0.05
CA TRP A 171 15.81 4.26 -0.70
C TRP A 171 15.59 3.10 0.27
N ASN A 172 14.92 3.36 1.40
CA ASN A 172 14.57 2.29 2.34
C ASN A 172 13.51 1.37 1.72
N LEU A 173 13.93 0.17 1.38
CA LEU A 173 13.07 -0.81 0.71
C LEU A 173 11.85 -1.23 1.54
N LYS A 174 11.94 -1.20 2.87
CA LYS A 174 10.79 -1.55 3.74
C LYS A 174 9.74 -0.47 3.70
N ASP A 175 10.14 0.80 3.78
CA ASP A 175 9.22 1.94 3.71
C ASP A 175 8.57 2.00 2.33
N LEU A 176 9.37 1.85 1.26
CA LEU A 176 8.88 1.83 -0.12
C LEU A 176 7.87 0.71 -0.35
N GLN A 177 8.21 -0.52 0.06
CA GLN A 177 7.33 -1.68 -0.06
C GLN A 177 5.99 -1.45 0.64
N LYS A 178 6.05 -0.96 1.89
CA LYS A 178 4.88 -0.67 2.70
C LYS A 178 3.95 0.35 2.01
N VAL A 179 4.51 1.43 1.46
CA VAL A 179 3.73 2.45 0.75
C VAL A 179 3.11 1.88 -0.52
N VAL A 180 3.87 1.10 -1.30
CA VAL A 180 3.34 0.46 -2.51
C VAL A 180 2.21 -0.51 -2.16
N GLU A 181 2.33 -1.32 -1.11
CA GLU A 181 1.26 -2.22 -0.66
C GLU A 181 -0.01 -1.46 -0.27
N VAL A 182 0.13 -0.34 0.43
CA VAL A 182 -1.01 0.50 0.85
C VAL A 182 -1.65 1.20 -0.35
N MET A 183 -0.85 1.78 -1.23
CA MET A 183 -1.36 2.55 -2.37
C MET A 183 -1.93 1.66 -3.47
N LEU A 184 -1.28 0.55 -3.78
CA LEU A 184 -1.64 -0.31 -4.90
C LEU A 184 -2.77 -1.30 -4.55
N VAL A 185 -2.86 -1.74 -3.28
CA VAL A 185 -3.75 -2.83 -2.84
C VAL A 185 -3.59 -4.07 -3.73
N PRO A 186 -2.43 -4.73 -3.69
CA PRO A 186 -2.09 -5.84 -4.60
C PRO A 186 -3.12 -6.97 -4.59
N GLU A 187 -3.84 -7.12 -3.49
CA GLU A 187 -4.84 -8.15 -3.27
C GLU A 187 -5.98 -8.09 -4.29
N ASP A 188 -6.37 -6.92 -4.74
CA ASP A 188 -7.40 -6.74 -5.78
C ASP A 188 -7.05 -7.49 -7.08
N PHE A 189 -5.76 -7.76 -7.28
CA PHE A 189 -5.23 -8.44 -8.48
C PHE A 189 -4.81 -9.89 -8.23
N LEU A 190 -4.63 -10.28 -6.97
CA LEU A 190 -4.05 -11.55 -6.55
C LEU A 190 -5.06 -12.51 -5.92
N ILE A 191 -6.30 -12.05 -5.69
CA ILE A 191 -7.37 -12.87 -5.11
C ILE A 191 -8.05 -13.68 -6.23
N ASN A 192 -8.23 -14.97 -5.99
CA ASN A 192 -9.13 -15.81 -6.77
C ASN A 192 -10.57 -15.34 -6.51
N ASP A 193 -11.47 -15.51 -7.50
CA ASP A 193 -12.86 -15.02 -7.50
C ASP A 193 -13.75 -15.46 -6.31
N THR A 194 -13.20 -16.18 -5.33
CA THR A 194 -13.91 -16.73 -4.17
C THR A 194 -13.78 -15.92 -2.89
N ASP A 195 -12.81 -15.00 -2.80
CA ASP A 195 -12.57 -14.23 -1.57
C ASP A 195 -13.26 -12.86 -1.64
N THR A 196 -14.16 -12.61 -0.71
CA THR A 196 -14.87 -11.33 -0.60
C THR A 196 -13.91 -10.23 -0.14
N ASN A 197 -13.67 -9.22 -0.98
CA ASN A 197 -12.85 -8.07 -0.63
C ASN A 197 -13.67 -7.04 0.17
N TYR A 198 -13.70 -7.19 1.48
CA TYR A 198 -14.45 -6.29 2.37
C TYR A 198 -13.92 -4.86 2.35
N VAL A 199 -12.63 -4.65 2.11
CA VAL A 199 -12.04 -3.31 1.98
C VAL A 199 -12.64 -2.58 0.77
N ARG A 200 -12.74 -3.26 -0.38
CA ARG A 200 -13.36 -2.70 -1.58
C ARG A 200 -14.84 -2.39 -1.33
N LEU A 201 -15.58 -3.29 -0.70
CA LEU A 201 -17.00 -3.07 -0.41
C LEU A 201 -17.21 -1.86 0.50
N ILE A 202 -16.38 -1.66 1.52
CA ILE A 202 -16.46 -0.49 2.41
C ILE A 202 -16.12 0.79 1.63
N GLN A 203 -15.11 0.77 0.76
CA GLN A 203 -14.73 1.90 -0.07
C GLN A 203 -15.82 2.29 -1.07
N GLU A 204 -16.40 1.31 -1.77
CA GLU A 204 -17.52 1.51 -2.68
C GLU A 204 -18.76 2.06 -1.95
N TRP A 205 -19.05 1.53 -0.77
CA TRP A 205 -20.14 2.00 0.06
C TRP A 205 -19.95 3.45 0.50
N GLU A 206 -18.78 3.78 1.06
CA GLU A 206 -18.49 5.14 1.55
C GLU A 206 -18.45 6.14 0.41
N MET A 207 -17.93 5.77 -0.77
CA MET A 207 -17.96 6.61 -1.96
C MET A 207 -19.39 6.88 -2.43
N ASN A 208 -20.26 5.87 -2.42
CA ASN A 208 -21.64 6.02 -2.85
C ASN A 208 -22.49 6.83 -1.86
N GLU A 209 -22.29 6.62 -0.57
CA GLU A 209 -23.10 7.27 0.47
C GLU A 209 -22.60 8.70 0.79
N ASN A 210 -21.29 8.91 0.79
CA ASN A 210 -20.67 10.12 1.34
C ASN A 210 -19.76 10.86 0.36
N GLY A 211 -19.52 10.32 -0.84
CA GLY A 211 -18.68 10.92 -1.87
C GLY A 211 -17.20 11.00 -1.49
N CYS A 212 -16.76 10.22 -0.51
CA CYS A 212 -15.39 10.20 -0.04
C CYS A 212 -14.90 8.75 0.19
N ILE A 213 -13.61 8.60 0.37
CA ILE A 213 -12.98 7.30 0.67
C ILE A 213 -12.71 7.21 2.16
N PRO A 214 -12.88 6.02 2.78
CA PRO A 214 -12.54 5.80 4.18
C PRO A 214 -11.10 6.17 4.49
N TRP A 215 -10.87 6.77 5.62
CA TRP A 215 -9.52 7.11 6.05
C TRP A 215 -8.89 5.93 6.80
N TYR A 216 -7.76 5.44 6.27
CA TYR A 216 -6.95 4.40 6.90
C TYR A 216 -5.68 4.99 7.51
N LYS A 217 -5.35 4.56 8.74
CA LYS A 217 -4.07 4.88 9.39
C LYS A 217 -3.43 3.60 9.89
N TYR A 218 -2.17 3.40 9.54
CA TYR A 218 -1.41 2.21 9.90
C TYR A 218 -0.38 2.54 10.96
N LYS A 219 -0.20 1.64 11.94
CA LYS A 219 0.87 1.71 12.94
C LYS A 219 1.45 0.33 13.15
N GLU A 220 2.76 0.26 13.36
CA GLU A 220 3.37 -0.96 13.88
C GLU A 220 2.93 -1.21 15.31
N ALA A 221 2.62 -2.46 15.64
CA ALA A 221 2.26 -2.85 16.98
C ALA A 221 3.51 -2.85 17.85
N SER A 222 3.53 -2.01 18.89
CA SER A 222 4.53 -2.13 19.94
C SER A 222 3.99 -3.07 21.02
N TYR A 223 4.78 -4.05 21.43
CA TYR A 223 4.40 -5.08 22.42
C TYR A 223 4.01 -4.56 23.81
N SER A 224 4.11 -3.26 24.08
CA SER A 224 3.88 -2.67 25.39
C SER A 224 2.54 -1.96 25.57
N SER A 225 1.68 -1.93 24.55
CA SER A 225 0.46 -1.13 24.66
C SER A 225 -0.80 -1.95 24.38
N THR A 226 -1.47 -2.29 25.48
CA THR A 226 -2.89 -2.64 25.46
C THR A 226 -3.65 -1.37 25.10
N TRP A 227 -4.17 -1.26 23.90
CA TRP A 227 -4.92 -0.06 23.48
C TRP A 227 -6.39 -0.23 23.85
N TYR A 228 -6.88 0.67 24.66
CA TYR A 228 -8.30 0.83 24.96
C TYR A 228 -8.82 2.01 24.13
N LEU A 229 -9.78 1.77 23.24
CA LEU A 229 -10.64 2.85 22.71
C LEU A 229 -11.73 3.11 23.74
N LYS A 230 -11.71 4.27 24.34
CA LYS A 230 -12.83 4.75 25.16
C LYS A 230 -13.72 5.60 24.27
N GLU A 231 -14.86 5.08 23.92
CA GLU A 231 -16.05 5.90 23.65
C GLU A 231 -17.04 5.64 24.77
N ASP A 232 -17.47 6.71 25.43
CA ASP A 232 -18.52 6.74 26.47
C ASP A 232 -18.35 5.72 27.59
N ASN A 233 -17.12 5.53 28.10
CA ASN A 233 -16.80 4.56 29.15
C ASN A 233 -17.07 3.08 28.82
N THR A 234 -17.39 2.73 27.60
CA THR A 234 -17.54 1.35 27.18
C THR A 234 -16.26 0.87 26.49
N ILE A 235 -15.75 -0.27 26.98
CA ILE A 235 -14.60 -0.96 26.37
C ILE A 235 -15.19 -2.02 25.44
N TYR A 236 -15.01 -1.84 24.12
CA TYR A 236 -15.29 -2.91 23.19
C TYR A 236 -14.04 -3.75 22.99
N GLN A 237 -14.04 -4.94 23.56
CA GLN A 237 -13.04 -5.97 23.34
C GLN A 237 -13.72 -7.09 22.52
N SER A 238 -13.53 -7.07 21.20
CA SER A 238 -13.92 -8.18 20.36
C SER A 238 -12.67 -8.78 19.71
N PHE A 239 -11.97 -9.61 20.47
CA PHE A 239 -10.94 -10.46 19.93
C PHE A 239 -11.39 -11.92 20.04
N PRO A 240 -11.18 -12.76 19.01
CA PRO A 240 -11.33 -14.21 19.18
C PRO A 240 -10.38 -14.66 20.29
N LEU A 241 -10.90 -15.36 21.27
CA LEU A 241 -10.17 -15.81 22.46
C LEU A 241 -8.97 -16.73 22.16
N ASP A 242 -8.88 -17.25 20.94
CA ASP A 242 -7.89 -18.25 20.54
C ASP A 242 -6.77 -17.70 19.64
N TYR A 243 -6.67 -16.38 19.48
CA TYR A 243 -5.67 -15.78 18.60
C TYR A 243 -4.36 -15.48 19.32
N ASN A 244 -3.22 -15.91 18.75
CA ASN A 244 -1.90 -15.64 19.32
C ASN A 244 -1.44 -14.21 18.97
N TYR A 245 -1.77 -13.26 19.84
CA TYR A 245 -1.45 -11.82 19.69
C TYR A 245 0.05 -11.51 19.56
N SER A 246 0.94 -12.40 19.96
CA SER A 246 2.39 -12.19 19.85
C SER A 246 2.89 -12.10 18.40
N LYS A 247 2.10 -12.52 17.44
CA LYS A 247 2.42 -12.45 16.01
C LYS A 247 1.91 -11.19 15.32
N LEU A 248 1.00 -10.43 15.93
CA LEU A 248 0.42 -9.24 15.32
C LEU A 248 1.46 -8.12 15.26
N LYS A 249 1.73 -7.63 14.06
CA LYS A 249 2.74 -6.59 13.80
C LYS A 249 2.15 -5.23 13.46
N TYR A 250 0.93 -5.21 12.95
CA TYR A 250 0.33 -3.99 12.41
C TYR A 250 -1.07 -3.77 12.95
N HIS A 251 -1.38 -2.48 13.17
CA HIS A 251 -2.72 -2.00 13.44
C HIS A 251 -3.18 -1.15 12.27
N CYS A 252 -4.39 -1.37 11.81
CA CYS A 252 -5.08 -0.52 10.85
C CYS A 252 -6.24 0.17 11.56
N TYR A 253 -6.31 1.48 11.46
CA TYR A 253 -7.42 2.29 11.92
C TYR A 253 -8.21 2.78 10.72
N LEU A 254 -9.49 2.44 10.69
CA LEU A 254 -10.43 2.89 9.67
C LEU A 254 -11.35 3.93 10.29
N LYS A 255 -11.39 5.13 9.71
CA LYS A 255 -12.35 6.16 10.04
C LYS A 255 -13.20 6.43 8.79
N LEU A 256 -14.51 6.24 8.93
CA LEU A 256 -15.49 6.60 7.92
C LEU A 256 -15.81 8.09 8.04
N LEU A 257 -16.97 8.49 8.43
CA LEU A 257 -17.31 9.87 8.71
C LEU A 257 -16.85 10.34 10.10
N ASP A 258 -16.75 11.65 10.29
CA ASP A 258 -16.33 12.24 11.58
C ASP A 258 -17.27 11.88 12.76
N SER A 259 -18.53 11.54 12.45
CA SER A 259 -19.53 11.14 13.44
C SER A 259 -19.56 9.65 13.77
N LEU A 260 -18.79 8.82 13.05
CA LEU A 260 -18.76 7.39 13.26
C LEU A 260 -17.53 6.97 14.08
N PRO A 261 -17.63 5.83 14.78
CA PRO A 261 -16.50 5.29 15.54
C PRO A 261 -15.32 4.95 14.62
N VAL A 262 -14.13 4.95 15.21
CA VAL A 262 -12.93 4.45 14.54
C VAL A 262 -12.89 2.94 14.70
N PHE A 263 -12.91 2.22 13.60
CA PHE A 263 -12.72 0.77 13.59
C PHE A 263 -11.23 0.44 13.62
N CYS A 264 -10.88 -0.68 14.24
CA CYS A 264 -9.48 -1.09 14.38
C CYS A 264 -9.33 -2.56 14.01
N GLY A 265 -8.50 -2.82 13.01
CA GLY A 265 -8.10 -4.16 12.62
C GLY A 265 -6.64 -4.45 13.00
N PHE A 266 -6.30 -5.72 13.19
CA PHE A 266 -4.96 -6.15 13.59
C PHE A 266 -4.51 -7.29 12.68
N GLY A 267 -3.22 -7.32 12.33
CA GLY A 267 -2.68 -8.37 11.48
C GLY A 267 -1.18 -8.54 11.58
N VAL A 268 -0.67 -9.63 11.05
CA VAL A 268 0.77 -9.87 10.92
C VAL A 268 1.39 -9.08 9.76
N SER A 269 0.52 -8.60 8.86
CA SER A 269 0.85 -7.69 7.77
C SER A 269 -0.12 -6.49 7.78
N ILE A 270 0.24 -5.43 7.06
CA ILE A 270 -0.64 -4.27 6.83
C ILE A 270 -1.98 -4.72 6.21
N ARG A 271 -1.90 -5.66 5.26
CA ARG A 271 -3.06 -6.26 4.61
C ARG A 271 -4.01 -6.88 5.62
N GLU A 272 -3.53 -7.83 6.41
CA GLU A 272 -4.38 -8.52 7.38
C GLU A 272 -5.01 -7.53 8.36
N ALA A 273 -4.24 -6.55 8.84
CA ALA A 273 -4.76 -5.51 9.73
C ALA A 273 -5.84 -4.66 9.07
N ARG A 274 -5.81 -4.49 7.74
CA ARG A 274 -6.81 -3.74 6.98
C ARG A 274 -8.07 -4.58 6.68
N MET A 275 -7.91 -5.90 6.51
CA MET A 275 -9.02 -6.83 6.21
C MET A 275 -9.76 -7.29 7.45
N ALA A 276 -9.13 -7.18 8.65
CA ALA A 276 -9.72 -7.53 9.93
C ALA A 276 -10.72 -6.45 10.42
#